data_057d3992ee6026ae3c975082bbaa2205
#
_entry.id   057d3992ee6026ae3c975082bbaa2205
#
_cell.length_a   1.000
_cell.length_b   1.000
_cell.length_c   1.000
_cell.angle_alpha   90.00
_cell.angle_beta   90.00
_cell.angle_gamma   90.00
#
_symmetry.space_group_name_H-M   'P 1'
#
loop_
_entity.id
_entity.type
_entity.pdbx_description
1 polymer ?
#
loop_
_entity_poly.entity_id
_entity_poly.type
_entity_poly.pdbx_seq_one_letter_code
_entity_poly.pdbx_strand_id
1 'polypeptide(L)'
;MVTGGGGAVSRVALPHPDLAGIHFTGSTGTFQHLWRTVGENIASYRGYPRLVGETGGKDFVIAHPSADPDVLLTALVRGAFEYQGQKCSAASRAYVPRSVWNRMGDEFVSTVASLTMGDVAADLSLFLGAVIDRAAFTTHADAISRARSRPSIRVLTGGETNDGEGYFVRPTVLEGTDPTDEIFTTEYFGPILAVHVFDDAQYASVVAQAADVSPYALTGAIVAQDRAAIAEATDALRFSAGNFYVNDKPTGAVVGQQPFGGARASGTNDKAGSIFNLIRWVNTRTIKELFVPPVDYRYPHMG
;
A
#
# COMPACT_ATOMS: atom_id res chain seq x y z
N MET A 1 9.43 11.51 23.21
CA MET A 1 8.15 11.00 22.65
C MET A 1 7.01 11.69 23.36
N VAL A 2 6.04 12.24 22.64
CA VAL A 2 4.82 12.85 23.20
C VAL A 2 3.67 11.89 22.92
N THR A 3 2.96 11.50 23.97
CA THR A 3 1.76 10.65 23.86
C THR A 3 0.52 11.53 23.90
N GLY A 4 -0.52 11.20 23.11
CA GLY A 4 -1.76 11.96 23.05
C GLY A 4 -2.47 11.84 21.71
N GLY A 5 -3.63 12.49 21.60
CA GLY A 5 -4.38 12.51 20.33
C GLY A 5 -3.63 13.29 19.26
N GLY A 6 -3.46 12.70 18.08
CA GLY A 6 -2.73 13.29 16.96
C GLY A 6 -3.21 14.69 16.59
N GLY A 7 -4.52 14.96 16.64
CA GLY A 7 -5.09 16.29 16.41
C GLY A 7 -4.67 17.35 17.43
N ALA A 8 -4.45 16.97 18.70
CA ALA A 8 -3.96 17.89 19.72
C ALA A 8 -2.50 18.27 19.49
N VAL A 9 -1.67 17.29 19.17
CA VAL A 9 -0.26 17.48 18.81
C VAL A 9 -0.13 18.35 17.55
N SER A 10 -0.89 18.05 16.53
CA SER A 10 -0.87 18.79 15.25
C SER A 10 -1.24 20.27 15.42
N ARG A 11 -2.24 20.59 16.23
CA ARG A 11 -2.64 22.00 16.49
C ARG A 11 -1.52 22.84 17.09
N VAL A 12 -0.60 22.24 17.82
CA VAL A 12 0.53 22.95 18.44
C VAL A 12 1.77 22.92 17.53
N ALA A 13 2.06 21.76 16.92
CA ALA A 13 3.30 21.57 16.16
C ALA A 13 3.24 22.21 14.76
N LEU A 14 2.11 22.09 14.05
CA LEU A 14 2.05 22.54 12.66
C LEU A 14 2.19 24.06 12.48
N PRO A 15 1.63 24.95 13.33
CA PRO A 15 1.83 26.39 13.17
C PRO A 15 3.16 26.90 13.76
N HIS A 16 4.00 26.04 14.37
CA HIS A 16 5.23 26.48 15.02
C HIS A 16 6.26 26.94 13.98
N PRO A 17 6.86 28.15 14.14
CA PRO A 17 7.77 28.72 13.13
C PRO A 17 9.04 27.88 12.89
N ASP A 18 9.46 27.06 13.86
CA ASP A 18 10.62 26.17 13.75
C ASP A 18 10.27 24.77 13.22
N LEU A 19 9.07 24.56 12.68
CA LEU A 19 8.75 23.29 12.05
C LEU A 19 9.71 23.02 10.88
N ALA A 20 10.59 22.04 11.03
CA ALA A 20 11.61 21.71 10.03
C ALA A 20 11.15 20.59 9.07
N GLY A 21 10.24 19.74 9.50
CA GLY A 21 9.70 18.66 8.65
C GLY A 21 8.74 17.74 9.38
N ILE A 22 8.07 16.92 8.59
CA ILE A 22 7.12 15.90 9.03
C ILE A 22 7.50 14.58 8.35
N HIS A 23 7.69 13.54 9.15
CA HIS A 23 7.79 12.16 8.68
C HIS A 23 6.55 11.41 9.17
N PHE A 24 5.65 11.07 8.28
CA PHE A 24 4.32 10.55 8.60
C PHE A 24 4.09 9.17 8.01
N THR A 25 3.52 8.28 8.81
CA THR A 25 2.92 7.04 8.33
C THR A 25 1.50 6.95 8.88
N GLY A 26 0.51 6.76 8.00
CA GLY A 26 -0.89 6.68 8.38
C GLY A 26 -1.83 6.86 7.20
N SER A 27 -3.07 7.34 7.45
CA SER A 27 -4.06 7.46 6.38
C SER A 27 -3.70 8.55 5.37
N THR A 28 -4.01 8.30 4.10
CA THR A 28 -3.82 9.27 3.00
C THR A 28 -4.53 10.60 3.28
N GLY A 29 -5.76 10.57 3.80
CA GLY A 29 -6.50 11.78 4.14
C GLY A 29 -5.82 12.61 5.23
N THR A 30 -5.22 11.96 6.23
CA THR A 30 -4.45 12.66 7.27
C THR A 30 -3.20 13.32 6.68
N PHE A 31 -2.47 12.61 5.82
CA PHE A 31 -1.28 13.19 5.19
C PHE A 31 -1.61 14.37 4.28
N GLN A 32 -2.70 14.29 3.53
CA GLN A 32 -3.20 15.41 2.72
C GLN A 32 -3.58 16.62 3.59
N HIS A 33 -4.17 16.39 4.77
CA HIS A 33 -4.47 17.45 5.74
C HIS A 33 -3.18 18.09 6.27
N LEU A 34 -2.18 17.30 6.66
CA LEU A 34 -0.88 17.80 7.10
C LEU A 34 -0.21 18.65 6.01
N TRP A 35 -0.23 18.18 4.78
CA TRP A 35 0.36 18.89 3.64
C TRP A 35 -0.33 20.23 3.39
N ARG A 36 -1.66 20.24 3.39
CA ARG A 36 -2.45 21.47 3.23
C ARG A 36 -2.15 22.47 4.35
N THR A 37 -2.14 22.02 5.59
CA THR A 37 -1.89 22.90 6.77
C THR A 37 -0.50 23.51 6.70
N VAL A 38 0.53 22.74 6.30
CA VAL A 38 1.88 23.30 6.08
C VAL A 38 1.86 24.33 4.95
N GLY A 39 1.16 24.08 3.86
CA GLY A 39 1.02 25.04 2.76
C GLY A 39 0.34 26.36 3.18
N GLU A 40 -0.71 26.26 3.99
CA GLU A 40 -1.45 27.42 4.51
C GLU A 40 -0.57 28.28 5.47
N ASN A 41 0.35 27.66 6.19
CA ASN A 41 1.23 28.34 7.13
C ASN A 41 2.63 28.66 6.54
N ILE A 42 2.83 28.48 5.24
CA ILE A 42 4.17 28.52 4.62
C ILE A 42 4.97 29.80 4.88
N ALA A 43 4.29 30.94 5.00
CA ALA A 43 4.93 32.24 5.25
C ALA A 43 5.37 32.44 6.71
N SER A 44 4.90 31.62 7.66
CA SER A 44 5.21 31.73 9.08
C SER A 44 6.46 30.94 9.49
N TYR A 45 6.92 30.01 8.66
CA TYR A 45 8.07 29.16 8.98
C TYR A 45 9.39 29.88 8.70
N ARG A 46 10.41 29.59 9.53
CA ARG A 46 11.79 30.07 9.31
C ARG A 46 12.49 29.40 8.12
N GLY A 47 11.95 28.29 7.62
CA GLY A 47 12.42 27.56 6.46
C GLY A 47 11.30 26.73 5.89
N TYR A 48 11.47 26.13 4.71
CA TYR A 48 10.44 25.27 4.10
C TYR A 48 10.46 23.89 4.76
N PRO A 49 9.41 23.48 5.51
CA PRO A 49 9.35 22.16 6.11
C PRO A 49 9.39 21.05 5.06
N ARG A 50 10.11 19.99 5.36
CA ARG A 50 10.13 18.78 4.51
C ARG A 50 9.01 17.85 4.88
N LEU A 51 8.35 17.31 3.89
CA LEU A 51 7.23 16.39 4.06
C LEU A 51 7.60 15.03 3.44
N VAL A 52 7.60 14.01 4.26
CA VAL A 52 7.77 12.62 3.87
C VAL A 52 6.57 11.85 4.40
N GLY A 53 5.88 11.15 3.51
CA GLY A 53 4.69 10.39 3.84
C GLY A 53 4.69 9.01 3.24
N GLU A 54 4.28 8.06 4.07
CA GLU A 54 3.90 6.70 3.69
C GLU A 54 2.44 6.50 4.08
N THR A 55 1.58 6.24 3.10
CA THR A 55 0.14 6.24 3.32
C THR A 55 -0.51 4.95 2.80
N GLY A 56 -1.79 4.98 2.48
CA GLY A 56 -2.56 3.82 2.10
C GLY A 56 -2.11 3.15 0.80
N GLY A 57 -2.67 1.99 0.55
CA GLY A 57 -2.46 1.17 -0.64
C GLY A 57 -3.74 0.46 -1.09
N LYS A 58 -3.81 0.11 -2.35
CA LYS A 58 -4.77 -0.84 -2.91
C LYS A 58 -4.00 -1.82 -3.77
N ASP A 59 -3.20 -2.64 -3.08
CA ASP A 59 -2.11 -3.38 -3.67
C ASP A 59 -2.62 -4.60 -4.43
N PHE A 60 -1.95 -4.88 -5.54
CA PHE A 60 -2.41 -5.89 -6.49
C PHE A 60 -1.51 -7.12 -6.53
N VAL A 61 -2.13 -8.25 -6.87
CA VAL A 61 -1.46 -9.45 -7.38
C VAL A 61 -2.05 -9.75 -8.76
N ILE A 62 -1.21 -9.80 -9.78
CA ILE A 62 -1.61 -10.16 -11.14
C ILE A 62 -0.95 -11.48 -11.50
N ALA A 63 -1.76 -12.48 -11.87
CA ALA A 63 -1.25 -13.74 -12.38
C ALA A 63 -1.22 -13.73 -13.92
N HIS A 64 -0.17 -14.31 -14.48
CA HIS A 64 -0.11 -14.67 -15.91
C HIS A 64 -0.62 -16.11 -16.11
N PRO A 65 -1.11 -16.52 -17.30
CA PRO A 65 -1.49 -17.91 -17.56
C PRO A 65 -0.42 -18.97 -17.26
N SER A 66 0.87 -18.58 -17.26
CA SER A 66 1.98 -19.43 -16.85
C SER A 66 2.22 -19.48 -15.33
N ALA A 67 1.38 -18.84 -14.53
CA ALA A 67 1.56 -18.83 -13.08
C ALA A 67 1.48 -20.23 -12.48
N ASP A 68 2.34 -20.49 -11.51
CA ASP A 68 2.23 -21.65 -10.64
C ASP A 68 1.07 -21.44 -9.66
N PRO A 69 0.06 -22.35 -9.64
CA PRO A 69 -1.11 -22.22 -8.79
C PRO A 69 -0.78 -22.20 -7.29
N ASP A 70 0.17 -23.01 -6.83
CA ASP A 70 0.52 -23.14 -5.41
C ASP A 70 1.24 -21.89 -4.92
N VAL A 71 2.12 -21.33 -5.77
CA VAL A 71 2.79 -20.05 -5.51
C VAL A 71 1.76 -18.93 -5.42
N LEU A 72 0.81 -18.88 -6.36
CA LEU A 72 -0.25 -17.86 -6.37
C LEU A 72 -1.16 -18.00 -5.14
N LEU A 73 -1.63 -19.19 -4.83
CA LEU A 73 -2.47 -19.47 -3.66
C LEU A 73 -1.79 -18.96 -2.39
N THR A 74 -0.53 -19.36 -2.19
CA THR A 74 0.25 -18.95 -1.01
C THR A 74 0.43 -17.43 -0.94
N ALA A 75 0.75 -16.79 -2.05
CA ALA A 75 0.92 -15.34 -2.15
C ALA A 75 -0.37 -14.59 -1.82
N LEU A 76 -1.53 -15.08 -2.30
CA LEU A 76 -2.83 -14.48 -2.02
C LEU A 76 -3.24 -14.66 -0.55
N VAL A 77 -3.12 -15.87 0.01
CA VAL A 77 -3.51 -16.14 1.42
C VAL A 77 -2.66 -15.32 2.38
N ARG A 78 -1.34 -15.39 2.25
CA ARG A 78 -0.43 -14.61 3.12
C ARG A 78 -0.52 -13.12 2.85
N GLY A 79 -0.56 -12.72 1.59
CA GLY A 79 -0.59 -11.31 1.20
C GLY A 79 -1.84 -10.58 1.67
N ALA A 80 -3.00 -11.23 1.61
CA ALA A 80 -4.27 -10.59 1.93
C ALA A 80 -4.65 -10.70 3.42
N PHE A 81 -4.27 -11.77 4.11
CA PHE A 81 -4.88 -12.10 5.40
C PHE A 81 -3.91 -12.12 6.57
N GLU A 82 -2.58 -12.18 6.36
CA GLU A 82 -1.62 -11.99 7.45
C GLU A 82 -1.92 -10.68 8.20
N TYR A 83 -1.90 -10.75 9.53
CA TYR A 83 -2.20 -9.58 10.38
C TYR A 83 -3.56 -8.94 10.07
N GLN A 84 -4.57 -9.75 9.78
CA GLN A 84 -5.95 -9.35 9.43
C GLN A 84 -6.01 -8.40 8.21
N GLY A 85 -5.05 -8.48 7.28
CA GLY A 85 -4.97 -7.55 6.16
C GLY A 85 -4.70 -6.09 6.55
N GLN A 86 -4.33 -5.82 7.81
CA GLN A 86 -4.08 -4.48 8.34
C GLN A 86 -2.63 -4.04 8.08
N LYS A 87 -2.22 -4.14 6.83
CA LYS A 87 -0.93 -3.64 6.32
C LYS A 87 -1.21 -2.74 5.13
N CYS A 88 -0.54 -1.59 5.07
CA CYS A 88 -0.65 -0.69 3.92
C CYS A 88 -0.33 -1.38 2.58
N SER A 89 0.49 -2.44 2.63
CA SER A 89 0.93 -3.25 1.48
C SER A 89 0.20 -4.59 1.36
N ALA A 90 -0.87 -4.85 2.11
CA ALA A 90 -1.62 -6.10 1.98
C ALA A 90 -2.24 -6.25 0.59
N ALA A 91 -2.19 -7.48 0.03
CA ALA A 91 -2.90 -7.78 -1.20
C ALA A 91 -4.40 -7.54 -1.00
N SER A 92 -4.97 -6.60 -1.71
CA SER A 92 -6.38 -6.23 -1.59
C SER A 92 -7.16 -6.40 -2.88
N ARG A 93 -6.47 -6.64 -4.00
CA ARG A 93 -7.05 -6.99 -5.31
C ARG A 93 -6.18 -8.01 -6.03
N ALA A 94 -6.80 -9.02 -6.61
CA ALA A 94 -6.15 -10.06 -7.39
C ALA A 94 -6.79 -10.16 -8.78
N TYR A 95 -5.96 -10.31 -9.80
CA TYR A 95 -6.37 -10.51 -11.18
C TYR A 95 -5.84 -11.86 -11.63
N VAL A 96 -6.75 -12.81 -11.91
CA VAL A 96 -6.39 -14.22 -12.13
C VAL A 96 -6.92 -14.71 -13.47
N PRO A 97 -6.06 -15.24 -14.37
CA PRO A 97 -6.51 -15.85 -15.61
C PRO A 97 -7.45 -17.04 -15.35
N ARG A 98 -8.44 -17.20 -16.19
CA ARG A 98 -9.43 -18.28 -16.06
C ARG A 98 -8.79 -19.66 -16.03
N SER A 99 -7.77 -19.92 -16.83
CA SER A 99 -7.04 -21.18 -16.82
C SER A 99 -6.34 -21.48 -15.49
N VAL A 100 -5.84 -20.46 -14.82
CA VAL A 100 -5.22 -20.58 -13.49
C VAL A 100 -6.29 -20.73 -12.41
N TRP A 101 -7.35 -19.93 -12.47
CA TRP A 101 -8.46 -19.98 -11.52
C TRP A 101 -9.13 -21.35 -11.51
N ASN A 102 -9.34 -21.96 -12.67
CA ASN A 102 -9.93 -23.32 -12.78
C ASN A 102 -9.06 -24.41 -12.11
N ARG A 103 -7.77 -24.16 -11.90
CA ARG A 103 -6.87 -25.13 -11.27
C ARG A 103 -6.77 -24.95 -9.74
N MET A 104 -7.00 -23.74 -9.24
CA MET A 104 -6.73 -23.44 -7.83
C MET A 104 -7.88 -22.76 -7.08
N GLY A 105 -8.90 -22.26 -7.80
CA GLY A 105 -9.93 -21.41 -7.18
C GLY A 105 -10.69 -22.09 -6.06
N ASP A 106 -11.11 -23.33 -6.23
CA ASP A 106 -11.83 -24.10 -5.21
C ASP A 106 -10.93 -24.37 -3.99
N GLU A 107 -9.66 -24.72 -4.20
CA GLU A 107 -8.68 -24.92 -3.14
C GLU A 107 -8.38 -23.61 -2.39
N PHE A 108 -8.22 -22.51 -3.13
CA PHE A 108 -8.01 -21.19 -2.53
C PHE A 108 -9.20 -20.79 -1.63
N VAL A 109 -10.43 -20.91 -2.12
CA VAL A 109 -11.65 -20.59 -1.35
C VAL A 109 -11.75 -21.47 -0.10
N SER A 110 -11.49 -22.78 -0.24
CA SER A 110 -11.49 -23.73 0.86
C SER A 110 -10.39 -23.42 1.90
N THR A 111 -9.19 -23.09 1.44
CA THR A 111 -8.07 -22.69 2.29
C THR A 111 -8.41 -21.45 3.10
N VAL A 112 -8.94 -20.40 2.45
CA VAL A 112 -9.36 -19.17 3.14
C VAL A 112 -10.48 -19.44 4.15
N ALA A 113 -11.45 -20.28 3.81
CA ALA A 113 -12.53 -20.67 4.72
C ALA A 113 -12.02 -21.41 5.97
N SER A 114 -10.92 -22.16 5.85
CA SER A 114 -10.32 -22.94 6.94
C SER A 114 -9.41 -22.12 7.87
N LEU A 115 -9.08 -20.87 7.54
CA LEU A 115 -8.21 -20.03 8.36
C LEU A 115 -8.78 -19.86 9.76
N THR A 116 -7.95 -20.16 10.77
CA THR A 116 -8.33 -20.13 12.19
C THR A 116 -8.23 -18.71 12.75
N MET A 117 -9.18 -18.33 13.61
CA MET A 117 -9.25 -17.01 14.24
C MET A 117 -9.53 -17.11 15.73
N GLY A 118 -8.95 -16.20 16.51
CA GLY A 118 -9.19 -16.12 17.95
C GLY A 118 -8.20 -15.21 18.66
N ASP A 119 -8.02 -15.44 19.96
CA ASP A 119 -7.00 -14.73 20.74
C ASP A 119 -5.60 -15.31 20.45
N VAL A 120 -4.87 -14.65 19.58
CA VAL A 120 -3.51 -15.05 19.17
C VAL A 120 -2.48 -14.93 20.32
N ALA A 121 -2.81 -14.23 21.41
CA ALA A 121 -1.95 -14.19 22.58
C ALA A 121 -2.11 -15.48 23.44
N ALA A 122 -3.28 -16.08 23.40
CA ALA A 122 -3.55 -17.35 24.08
C ALA A 122 -3.11 -18.57 23.25
N ASP A 123 -3.23 -18.48 21.91
CA ASP A 123 -2.89 -19.59 21.00
C ASP A 123 -2.17 -19.05 19.74
N LEU A 124 -0.85 -19.25 19.66
CA LEU A 124 -0.01 -18.85 18.54
C LEU A 124 -0.22 -19.68 17.25
N SER A 125 -0.99 -20.76 17.30
CA SER A 125 -1.36 -21.54 16.10
C SER A 125 -2.47 -20.90 15.29
N LEU A 126 -3.16 -19.90 15.82
CA LEU A 126 -4.20 -19.15 15.14
C LEU A 126 -3.58 -18.23 14.08
N PHE A 127 -4.19 -18.23 12.89
CA PHE A 127 -3.69 -17.42 11.77
C PHE A 127 -4.06 -15.94 11.89
N LEU A 128 -5.24 -15.63 12.47
CA LEU A 128 -5.75 -14.26 12.60
C LEU A 128 -6.24 -13.97 14.03
N GLY A 129 -6.10 -12.69 14.41
CA GLY A 129 -6.75 -12.11 15.58
C GLY A 129 -7.95 -11.23 15.22
N ALA A 130 -8.37 -10.40 16.16
CA ALA A 130 -9.33 -9.33 15.94
C ALA A 130 -8.71 -8.16 15.17
N VAL A 131 -9.52 -7.39 14.43
CA VAL A 131 -9.08 -6.10 13.89
C VAL A 131 -8.90 -5.07 15.00
N ILE A 132 -8.16 -4.00 14.72
CA ILE A 132 -7.57 -3.13 15.74
C ILE A 132 -8.59 -2.44 16.66
N ASP A 133 -9.73 -2.01 16.13
CA ASP A 133 -10.74 -1.27 16.90
C ASP A 133 -12.13 -1.36 16.27
N ARG A 134 -13.11 -0.75 16.95
CA ARG A 134 -14.51 -0.67 16.48
C ARG A 134 -14.65 0.08 15.16
N ALA A 135 -13.85 1.11 14.91
CA ALA A 135 -13.95 1.89 13.67
C ALA A 135 -13.53 1.03 12.46
N ALA A 136 -12.43 0.27 12.59
CA ALA A 136 -11.99 -0.69 11.59
C ALA A 136 -13.05 -1.78 11.37
N PHE A 137 -13.58 -2.37 12.45
CA PHE A 137 -14.63 -3.38 12.38
C PHE A 137 -15.86 -2.88 11.61
N THR A 138 -16.35 -1.67 11.95
CA THR A 138 -17.51 -1.07 11.27
C THR A 138 -17.22 -0.83 9.79
N THR A 139 -16.04 -0.30 9.46
CA THR A 139 -15.63 -0.09 8.06
C THR A 139 -15.67 -1.39 7.25
N HIS A 140 -15.19 -2.49 7.83
CA HIS A 140 -15.17 -3.79 7.14
C HIS A 140 -16.59 -4.39 7.02
N ALA A 141 -17.38 -4.33 8.09
CA ALA A 141 -18.77 -4.83 8.07
C ALA A 141 -19.61 -4.07 7.03
N ASP A 142 -19.48 -2.75 6.96
CA ASP A 142 -20.17 -1.91 5.99
C ASP A 142 -19.71 -2.21 4.55
N ALA A 143 -18.40 -2.39 4.32
CA ALA A 143 -17.86 -2.75 3.00
C ALA A 143 -18.40 -4.10 2.52
N ILE A 144 -18.41 -5.12 3.38
CA ILE A 144 -18.98 -6.44 3.08
C ILE A 144 -20.49 -6.34 2.79
N SER A 145 -21.23 -5.55 3.59
CA SER A 145 -22.67 -5.34 3.39
C SER A 145 -22.95 -4.68 2.03
N ARG A 146 -22.20 -3.64 1.67
CA ARG A 146 -22.32 -2.99 0.35
C ARG A 146 -21.98 -3.95 -0.78
N ALA A 147 -20.92 -4.76 -0.63
CA ALA A 147 -20.55 -5.76 -1.63
C ALA A 147 -21.67 -6.78 -1.86
N ARG A 148 -22.28 -7.31 -0.79
CA ARG A 148 -23.40 -8.26 -0.86
C ARG A 148 -24.64 -7.70 -1.56
N SER A 149 -24.85 -6.40 -1.53
CA SER A 149 -26.00 -5.76 -2.16
C SER A 149 -25.85 -5.55 -3.68
N ARG A 150 -24.66 -5.80 -4.23
CA ARG A 150 -24.34 -5.58 -5.65
C ARG A 150 -24.42 -6.89 -6.45
N PRO A 151 -25.25 -6.98 -7.50
CA PRO A 151 -25.37 -8.18 -8.34
C PRO A 151 -24.07 -8.56 -9.08
N SER A 152 -23.16 -7.59 -9.30
CA SER A 152 -21.84 -7.77 -9.95
C SER A 152 -20.80 -8.42 -9.05
N ILE A 153 -21.11 -8.58 -7.75
CA ILE A 153 -20.16 -9.09 -6.75
C ILE A 153 -20.71 -10.37 -6.15
N ARG A 154 -19.85 -11.37 -6.05
CA ARG A 154 -20.12 -12.64 -5.39
C ARG A 154 -19.18 -12.80 -4.19
N VAL A 155 -19.73 -13.08 -3.01
CA VAL A 155 -18.93 -13.49 -1.85
C VAL A 155 -18.60 -14.97 -2.01
N LEU A 156 -17.32 -15.29 -2.22
CA LEU A 156 -16.86 -16.67 -2.41
C LEU A 156 -16.69 -17.39 -1.06
N THR A 157 -16.23 -16.68 -0.06
CA THR A 157 -16.09 -17.18 1.34
C THR A 157 -16.02 -16.02 2.31
N GLY A 158 -16.29 -16.26 3.58
CA GLY A 158 -16.27 -15.26 4.63
C GLY A 158 -17.50 -14.35 4.62
N GLY A 159 -17.28 -13.11 5.06
CA GLY A 159 -18.33 -12.10 5.15
C GLY A 159 -19.05 -12.05 6.50
N GLU A 160 -18.70 -12.93 7.44
CA GLU A 160 -19.22 -12.90 8.80
C GLU A 160 -18.35 -11.97 9.67
N THR A 161 -19.03 -11.27 10.58
CA THR A 161 -18.42 -10.37 11.55
C THR A 161 -19.00 -10.64 12.94
N ASN A 162 -18.17 -10.53 13.99
CA ASN A 162 -18.60 -10.75 15.37
C ASN A 162 -17.85 -9.77 16.29
N ASP A 163 -18.58 -8.96 17.05
CA ASP A 163 -18.03 -8.02 18.03
C ASP A 163 -18.41 -8.35 19.48
N GLY A 164 -18.89 -9.57 19.74
CA GLY A 164 -19.31 -10.02 21.07
C GLY A 164 -18.16 -10.19 22.08
N GLU A 165 -17.01 -10.73 21.61
CA GLU A 165 -15.82 -10.93 22.45
C GLU A 165 -14.61 -10.13 21.95
N GLY A 166 -14.67 -9.67 20.71
CA GLY A 166 -13.61 -8.90 20.04
C GLY A 166 -14.08 -8.50 18.64
N TYR A 167 -13.32 -7.65 17.98
CA TYR A 167 -13.68 -7.14 16.65
C TYR A 167 -13.25 -8.14 15.57
N PHE A 168 -13.93 -9.28 15.48
CA PHE A 168 -13.57 -10.34 14.54
C PHE A 168 -14.27 -10.16 13.19
N VAL A 169 -13.47 -10.16 12.13
CA VAL A 169 -13.92 -10.13 10.72
C VAL A 169 -13.34 -11.35 10.01
N ARG A 170 -14.19 -12.23 9.52
CA ARG A 170 -13.74 -13.43 8.78
C ARG A 170 -12.99 -13.03 7.52
N PRO A 171 -11.88 -13.72 7.17
CA PRO A 171 -11.25 -13.58 5.87
C PRO A 171 -12.30 -13.69 4.76
N THR A 172 -12.39 -12.64 3.96
CA THR A 172 -13.48 -12.49 2.98
C THR A 172 -12.90 -12.36 1.58
N VAL A 173 -13.39 -13.21 0.66
CA VAL A 173 -13.04 -13.15 -0.76
C VAL A 173 -14.27 -12.71 -1.55
N LEU A 174 -14.12 -11.59 -2.27
CA LEU A 174 -15.15 -11.00 -3.13
C LEU A 174 -14.74 -11.17 -4.59
N GLU A 175 -15.51 -11.88 -5.39
CA GLU A 175 -15.32 -11.92 -6.83
C GLU A 175 -16.13 -10.82 -7.49
N GLY A 176 -15.48 -9.98 -8.30
CA GLY A 176 -16.12 -8.91 -9.06
C GLY A 176 -15.87 -9.04 -10.55
N THR A 177 -16.92 -8.78 -11.35
CA THR A 177 -16.84 -8.81 -12.82
C THR A 177 -16.39 -7.49 -13.41
N ASP A 178 -16.57 -6.38 -12.68
CA ASP A 178 -16.14 -5.04 -13.09
C ASP A 178 -14.92 -4.61 -12.26
N PRO A 179 -13.71 -4.56 -12.83
CA PRO A 179 -12.50 -4.18 -12.12
C PRO A 179 -12.44 -2.68 -11.74
N THR A 180 -13.43 -1.86 -12.14
CA THR A 180 -13.56 -0.46 -11.69
C THR A 180 -14.44 -0.30 -10.45
N ASP A 181 -15.07 -1.38 -9.99
CA ASP A 181 -15.92 -1.36 -8.80
C ASP A 181 -15.15 -0.93 -7.53
N GLU A 182 -15.90 -0.44 -6.53
CA GLU A 182 -15.37 -0.03 -5.22
C GLU A 182 -14.44 -1.06 -4.60
N ILE A 183 -14.74 -2.37 -4.73
CA ILE A 183 -13.92 -3.43 -4.15
C ILE A 183 -12.49 -3.48 -4.69
N PHE A 184 -12.25 -2.94 -5.91
CA PHE A 184 -10.93 -2.86 -6.54
C PHE A 184 -10.25 -1.48 -6.38
N THR A 185 -10.98 -0.45 -5.96
CA THR A 185 -10.48 0.94 -5.95
C THR A 185 -10.30 1.50 -4.54
N THR A 186 -11.13 1.06 -3.57
CA THR A 186 -11.14 1.60 -2.20
C THR A 186 -10.33 0.73 -1.24
N GLU A 187 -9.45 1.37 -0.47
CA GLU A 187 -8.70 0.71 0.61
C GLU A 187 -9.62 0.47 1.81
N TYR A 188 -9.81 -0.79 2.20
CA TYR A 188 -10.56 -1.17 3.40
C TYR A 188 -9.69 -1.37 4.64
N PHE A 189 -8.40 -1.67 4.45
CA PHE A 189 -7.42 -1.94 5.50
C PHE A 189 -7.83 -3.09 6.42
N GLY A 190 -8.28 -4.20 5.83
CA GLY A 190 -8.82 -5.36 6.54
C GLY A 190 -8.78 -6.65 5.72
N PRO A 191 -9.28 -7.76 6.28
CA PRO A 191 -9.18 -9.09 5.69
C PRO A 191 -10.19 -9.28 4.54
N ILE A 192 -10.15 -8.43 3.53
CA ILE A 192 -11.04 -8.43 2.37
C ILE A 192 -10.21 -8.39 1.10
N LEU A 193 -10.25 -9.46 0.32
CA LEU A 193 -9.60 -9.57 -0.98
C LEU A 193 -10.64 -9.54 -2.11
N ALA A 194 -10.47 -8.62 -3.06
CA ALA A 194 -11.23 -8.61 -4.31
C ALA A 194 -10.52 -9.46 -5.37
N VAL A 195 -11.24 -10.31 -6.08
CA VAL A 195 -10.72 -11.16 -7.17
C VAL A 195 -11.46 -10.85 -8.45
N HIS A 196 -10.73 -10.59 -9.53
CA HIS A 196 -11.23 -10.51 -10.89
C HIS A 196 -10.69 -11.65 -11.72
N VAL A 197 -11.56 -12.52 -12.18
CA VAL A 197 -11.22 -13.65 -13.06
C VAL A 197 -11.45 -13.23 -14.51
N PHE A 198 -10.39 -13.27 -15.32
CA PHE A 198 -10.41 -12.80 -16.70
C PHE A 198 -9.99 -13.90 -17.69
N ASP A 199 -10.35 -13.75 -18.96
CA ASP A 199 -9.93 -14.69 -20.00
C ASP A 199 -8.45 -14.51 -20.33
N ASP A 200 -7.72 -15.61 -20.48
CA ASP A 200 -6.26 -15.63 -20.65
C ASP A 200 -5.75 -14.68 -21.74
N ALA A 201 -6.51 -14.56 -22.84
CA ALA A 201 -6.17 -13.64 -23.94
C ALA A 201 -6.24 -12.16 -23.57
N GLN A 202 -6.86 -11.80 -22.43
CA GLN A 202 -7.01 -10.42 -21.98
C GLN A 202 -5.85 -9.96 -21.06
N TYR A 203 -4.83 -10.79 -20.84
CA TYR A 203 -3.76 -10.51 -19.89
C TYR A 203 -3.17 -9.10 -20.05
N ALA A 204 -2.75 -8.71 -21.26
CA ALA A 204 -2.13 -7.40 -21.49
C ALA A 204 -3.09 -6.23 -21.18
N SER A 205 -4.38 -6.36 -21.53
CA SER A 205 -5.38 -5.34 -21.23
C SER A 205 -5.69 -5.23 -19.74
N VAL A 206 -5.71 -6.36 -19.04
CA VAL A 206 -5.93 -6.39 -17.58
C VAL A 206 -4.73 -5.79 -16.84
N VAL A 207 -3.50 -6.06 -17.26
CA VAL A 207 -2.30 -5.40 -16.73
C VAL A 207 -2.39 -3.89 -16.89
N ALA A 208 -2.74 -3.39 -18.07
CA ALA A 208 -2.90 -1.96 -18.32
C ALA A 208 -4.04 -1.35 -17.47
N GLN A 209 -5.17 -2.03 -17.34
CA GLN A 209 -6.27 -1.57 -16.50
C GLN A 209 -5.89 -1.56 -15.00
N ALA A 210 -5.23 -2.60 -14.51
CA ALA A 210 -4.78 -2.69 -13.13
C ALA A 210 -3.81 -1.56 -12.75
N ALA A 211 -3.05 -1.05 -13.73
CA ALA A 211 -2.12 0.06 -13.55
C ALA A 211 -2.81 1.38 -13.15
N ASP A 212 -4.03 1.62 -13.61
CA ASP A 212 -4.68 2.93 -13.52
C ASP A 212 -5.97 2.94 -12.69
N VAL A 213 -6.55 1.77 -12.39
CA VAL A 213 -7.84 1.66 -11.71
C VAL A 213 -7.84 2.24 -10.28
N SER A 214 -6.68 2.36 -9.65
CA SER A 214 -6.54 2.84 -8.28
C SER A 214 -5.63 4.07 -8.20
N PRO A 215 -5.94 5.05 -7.33
CA PRO A 215 -5.08 6.22 -7.12
C PRO A 215 -3.78 5.88 -6.37
N TYR A 216 -3.68 4.68 -5.82
CA TYR A 216 -2.53 4.21 -5.03
C TYR A 216 -1.45 3.59 -5.92
N ALA A 217 -0.20 3.64 -5.45
CA ALA A 217 0.96 2.99 -6.06
C ALA A 217 1.99 2.58 -4.98
N LEU A 218 1.54 1.82 -3.98
CA LEU A 218 2.41 1.39 -2.89
C LEU A 218 3.17 0.12 -3.29
N THR A 219 2.47 -1.00 -3.39
CA THR A 219 3.08 -2.27 -3.77
C THR A 219 2.27 -3.01 -4.82
N GLY A 220 2.92 -3.96 -5.49
CA GLY A 220 2.26 -4.85 -6.43
C GLY A 220 3.11 -6.09 -6.68
N ALA A 221 2.46 -7.16 -7.09
CA ALA A 221 3.13 -8.41 -7.42
C ALA A 221 2.62 -9.00 -8.74
N ILE A 222 3.54 -9.69 -9.43
CA ILE A 222 3.21 -10.54 -10.56
C ILE A 222 3.62 -11.98 -10.25
N VAL A 223 2.74 -12.94 -10.58
CA VAL A 223 3.04 -14.37 -10.50
C VAL A 223 3.06 -14.94 -11.92
N ALA A 224 4.22 -15.37 -12.37
CA ALA A 224 4.43 -15.91 -13.72
C ALA A 224 5.71 -16.76 -13.79
N GLN A 225 5.73 -17.77 -14.66
CA GLN A 225 6.93 -18.50 -15.04
C GLN A 225 7.53 -17.98 -16.35
N ASP A 226 6.70 -17.38 -17.22
CA ASP A 226 7.13 -16.77 -18.47
C ASP A 226 7.92 -15.49 -18.23
N ARG A 227 9.19 -15.51 -18.61
CA ARG A 227 10.13 -14.39 -18.42
C ARG A 227 9.79 -13.17 -19.28
N ALA A 228 9.22 -13.37 -20.46
CA ALA A 228 8.79 -12.26 -21.33
C ALA A 228 7.60 -11.54 -20.70
N ALA A 229 6.60 -12.30 -20.22
CA ALA A 229 5.45 -11.72 -19.51
C ALA A 229 5.85 -10.96 -18.24
N ILE A 230 6.85 -11.45 -17.49
CA ILE A 230 7.39 -10.73 -16.32
C ILE A 230 8.02 -9.40 -16.76
N ALA A 231 8.81 -9.38 -17.82
CA ALA A 231 9.46 -8.18 -18.31
C ALA A 231 8.44 -7.14 -18.81
N GLU A 232 7.46 -7.56 -19.60
CA GLU A 232 6.38 -6.72 -20.12
C GLU A 232 5.54 -6.11 -18.99
N ALA A 233 5.13 -6.92 -18.01
CA ALA A 233 4.38 -6.42 -16.87
C ALA A 233 5.19 -5.47 -15.99
N THR A 234 6.49 -5.77 -15.78
CA THR A 234 7.38 -4.88 -15.02
C THR A 234 7.49 -3.50 -15.67
N ASP A 235 7.57 -3.44 -17.00
CA ASP A 235 7.59 -2.17 -17.73
C ASP A 235 6.23 -1.46 -17.68
N ALA A 236 5.14 -2.18 -17.94
CA ALA A 236 3.79 -1.62 -17.95
C ALA A 236 3.39 -1.06 -16.57
N LEU A 237 3.81 -1.71 -15.48
CA LEU A 237 3.42 -1.38 -14.10
C LEU A 237 4.46 -0.51 -13.36
N ARG A 238 5.51 -0.02 -14.03
CA ARG A 238 6.62 0.71 -13.40
C ARG A 238 6.22 1.95 -12.58
N PHE A 239 5.05 2.54 -12.87
CA PHE A 239 4.51 3.68 -12.12
C PHE A 239 3.32 3.32 -11.21
N SER A 240 3.01 2.02 -11.08
CA SER A 240 1.84 1.53 -10.34
C SER A 240 2.20 0.86 -9.01
N ALA A 241 3.49 0.73 -8.72
CA ALA A 241 4.00 0.20 -7.45
C ALA A 241 5.38 0.78 -7.14
N GLY A 242 5.54 1.30 -5.93
CA GLY A 242 6.86 1.71 -5.43
C GLY A 242 7.73 0.49 -5.09
N ASN A 243 7.13 -0.58 -4.55
CA ASN A 243 7.77 -1.88 -4.39
C ASN A 243 7.06 -2.91 -5.28
N PHE A 244 7.81 -3.55 -6.17
CA PHE A 244 7.30 -4.52 -7.12
C PHE A 244 7.91 -5.89 -6.88
N TYR A 245 7.08 -6.92 -6.80
CA TYR A 245 7.46 -8.28 -6.44
C TYR A 245 7.17 -9.26 -7.58
N VAL A 246 8.04 -10.24 -7.76
CA VAL A 246 7.87 -11.31 -8.75
C VAL A 246 7.83 -12.65 -8.03
N ASN A 247 6.75 -13.39 -8.23
CA ASN A 247 6.52 -14.71 -7.60
C ASN A 247 6.55 -14.67 -6.06
N ASP A 248 6.07 -13.56 -5.50
CA ASP A 248 5.93 -13.36 -4.05
C ASP A 248 4.66 -12.54 -3.77
N LYS A 249 4.28 -12.42 -2.50
CA LYS A 249 3.21 -11.54 -2.04
C LYS A 249 3.68 -10.07 -2.08
N PRO A 250 2.78 -9.09 -2.23
CA PRO A 250 3.15 -7.67 -2.31
C PRO A 250 3.50 -7.06 -0.95
N THR A 251 3.48 -7.81 0.13
CA THR A 251 3.70 -7.33 1.52
C THR A 251 4.84 -8.08 2.20
N GLY A 252 5.36 -7.51 3.31
CA GLY A 252 6.41 -8.14 4.09
C GLY A 252 7.82 -7.77 3.62
N ALA A 253 8.04 -6.52 3.21
CA ALA A 253 9.37 -6.00 2.93
C ALA A 253 10.30 -6.20 4.13
N VAL A 254 11.50 -6.73 3.87
CA VAL A 254 12.51 -6.99 4.89
C VAL A 254 13.43 -5.79 5.02
N VAL A 255 13.55 -5.25 6.23
CA VAL A 255 14.41 -4.11 6.53
C VAL A 255 15.85 -4.41 6.09
N GLY A 256 16.45 -3.47 5.37
CA GLY A 256 17.81 -3.62 4.82
C GLY A 256 17.91 -4.39 3.50
N GLN A 257 16.82 -5.00 3.03
CA GLN A 257 16.77 -5.70 1.73
C GLN A 257 15.87 -4.97 0.72
N GLN A 258 14.67 -4.57 1.11
CA GLN A 258 13.75 -3.83 0.25
C GLN A 258 13.44 -2.47 0.88
N PRO A 259 14.14 -1.39 0.47
CA PRO A 259 13.73 -0.03 0.83
C PRO A 259 12.27 0.20 0.40
N PHE A 260 11.47 0.69 1.35
CA PHE A 260 10.01 0.71 1.20
C PHE A 260 9.48 2.11 0.93
N GLY A 261 8.53 2.21 0.01
CA GLY A 261 7.83 3.46 -0.27
C GLY A 261 6.96 3.37 -1.51
N GLY A 262 5.88 4.14 -1.50
CA GLY A 262 4.89 4.22 -2.57
C GLY A 262 4.79 5.61 -3.18
N ALA A 263 4.36 5.65 -4.43
CA ALA A 263 4.08 6.87 -5.18
C ALA A 263 2.57 7.16 -5.25
N ARG A 264 2.17 8.16 -6.02
CA ARG A 264 0.79 8.63 -6.17
C ARG A 264 0.17 8.94 -4.80
N ALA A 265 -1.06 8.48 -4.55
CA ALA A 265 -1.74 8.67 -3.26
C ALA A 265 -1.14 7.84 -2.10
N SER A 266 -0.18 6.95 -2.37
CA SER A 266 0.47 6.13 -1.35
C SER A 266 1.67 6.79 -0.68
N GLY A 267 2.08 7.99 -1.09
CA GLY A 267 3.12 8.72 -0.39
C GLY A 267 4.13 9.40 -1.30
N THR A 268 5.24 9.80 -0.70
CA THR A 268 6.30 10.58 -1.36
C THR A 268 7.43 9.72 -1.93
N ASN A 269 7.36 8.42 -1.72
CA ASN A 269 8.31 7.42 -2.24
C ASN A 269 9.78 7.69 -1.88
N ASP A 270 10.04 8.18 -0.70
CA ASP A 270 11.40 8.50 -0.23
C ASP A 270 12.20 7.26 0.22
N LYS A 271 11.66 6.06 0.01
CA LYS A 271 12.33 4.78 0.26
C LYS A 271 12.88 4.63 1.67
N ALA A 272 11.96 4.47 2.64
CA ALA A 272 12.30 4.16 4.03
C ALA A 272 13.28 2.96 4.10
N GLY A 273 14.31 3.07 4.92
CA GLY A 273 15.38 2.09 4.99
C GLY A 273 16.51 2.29 3.97
N SER A 274 16.54 3.41 3.25
CA SER A 274 17.60 3.77 2.31
C SER A 274 18.23 5.12 2.58
N ILE A 275 19.38 5.37 1.94
CA ILE A 275 20.05 6.68 1.97
C ILE A 275 19.17 7.81 1.41
N PHE A 276 18.27 7.51 0.47
CA PHE A 276 17.36 8.51 -0.12
C PHE A 276 16.44 9.12 0.93
N ASN A 277 15.92 8.32 1.88
CA ASN A 277 15.13 8.84 2.99
C ASN A 277 15.98 9.75 3.92
N LEU A 278 17.21 9.35 4.22
CA LEU A 278 18.10 10.12 5.10
C LEU A 278 18.48 11.46 4.49
N ILE A 279 18.74 11.53 3.19
CA ILE A 279 19.09 12.77 2.48
C ILE A 279 17.97 13.82 2.61
N ARG A 280 16.72 13.41 2.75
CA ARG A 280 15.60 14.34 2.97
C ARG A 280 15.76 15.18 4.26
N TRP A 281 16.52 14.71 5.23
CA TRP A 281 16.60 15.28 6.58
C TRP A 281 17.89 16.07 6.84
N VAL A 282 18.76 16.21 5.84
CA VAL A 282 20.01 16.97 5.97
C VAL A 282 19.97 18.26 5.15
N ASN A 283 20.62 19.31 5.65
CA ASN A 283 20.87 20.54 4.91
C ASN A 283 22.32 20.55 4.46
N THR A 284 22.53 20.80 3.18
CA THR A 284 23.87 20.98 2.63
C THR A 284 24.29 22.44 2.78
N ARG A 285 25.57 22.65 3.14
CA ARG A 285 26.20 23.95 3.18
C ARG A 285 27.46 23.93 2.34
N THR A 286 27.57 24.85 1.41
CA THR A 286 28.79 25.02 0.62
C THR A 286 29.62 26.18 1.20
N ILE A 287 30.90 25.97 1.41
CA ILE A 287 31.85 26.98 1.84
C ILE A 287 32.86 27.14 0.71
N LYS A 288 33.07 28.38 0.27
CA LYS A 288 34.15 28.76 -0.66
C LYS A 288 35.10 29.70 0.09
N GLU A 289 36.34 29.30 0.17
CA GLU A 289 37.42 30.11 0.72
C GLU A 289 38.46 30.41 -0.37
N LEU A 290 38.87 31.64 -0.49
CA LEU A 290 39.96 32.05 -1.40
C LEU A 290 41.19 32.35 -0.57
N PHE A 291 42.25 31.57 -0.75
CA PHE A 291 43.54 31.79 -0.06
C PHE A 291 44.29 33.03 -0.62
N VAL A 292 44.00 33.39 -1.88
CA VAL A 292 44.49 34.64 -2.48
C VAL A 292 43.26 35.39 -3.03
N PRO A 293 42.62 36.21 -2.19
CA PRO A 293 41.43 36.95 -2.64
C PRO A 293 41.82 38.06 -3.62
N PRO A 294 40.94 38.35 -4.61
CA PRO A 294 41.18 39.49 -5.50
C PRO A 294 41.13 40.81 -4.73
N VAL A 295 42.06 41.70 -5.03
CA VAL A 295 42.17 43.04 -4.39
C VAL A 295 41.76 44.15 -5.36
N ASP A 296 41.48 43.87 -6.62
CA ASP A 296 40.91 44.77 -7.61
C ASP A 296 39.52 44.30 -8.01
N TYR A 297 38.55 45.19 -8.13
CA TYR A 297 37.20 44.89 -8.54
C TYR A 297 37.08 44.56 -10.04
N ARG A 298 38.06 45.02 -10.82
CA ARG A 298 38.08 44.79 -12.26
C ARG A 298 38.46 43.35 -12.57
N TYR A 299 37.78 42.78 -13.53
CA TYR A 299 38.17 41.49 -14.08
C TYR A 299 39.29 41.67 -15.12
N PRO A 300 40.11 40.63 -15.40
CA PRO A 300 41.23 40.73 -16.35
C PRO A 300 40.89 41.25 -17.72
N HIS A 301 39.65 41.05 -18.20
CA HIS A 301 39.16 41.54 -19.49
C HIS A 301 38.77 43.02 -19.51
N MET A 302 38.75 43.66 -18.34
CA MET A 302 38.39 45.09 -18.23
C MET A 302 39.59 46.03 -18.32
N GLY A 303 40.81 45.48 -18.46
CA GLY A 303 42.05 46.25 -18.60
C GLY A 303 42.65 46.64 -17.27
#